data_47bb658f8005cabf1ff2590940374f43
#
_entry.id   47bb658f8005cabf1ff2590940374f43
#
_cell.length_a   1.000
_cell.length_b   1.000
_cell.length_c   1.000
_cell.angle_alpha   90.00
_cell.angle_beta   90.00
_cell.angle_gamma   90.00
#
_symmetry.space_group_name_H-M   'P 1'
#
loop_
_entity.id
_entity.type
_entity.pdbx_description
1 polymer ?
#
loop_
_entity_poly.entity_id
_entity_poly.type
_entity_poly.pdbx_seq_one_letter_code
_entity_poly.pdbx_strand_id
1 'polypeptide(L)'
;MKNWNRLTACALALIMSAGMTVTPALAEEATPEAAAPAETVAVDAPTFYANSHDVKAVVMNIGAAQDSVNVTWYGSTPTGGMLKYGVQGGEMTTLQAAVAPTSSEGWYKNTVTLTGLQSNTTYEYAVSADKDEAHYGETKTYTTQTFGKDEPYTFLVFGDPQIGCSGSIDDDNGGWTNTLNHALAKAPNANFLFSMGDQINAYYKYDTSNLSQVEEEYDGFLNAPQLTQLPLATELGNHDCGYNTALYGQHFTLPNISEKYGQVSGDAYGDNAVDSESTGDGDYYFTYNNTLYMVLNTSCLSIAEHKAFLEETIQANPDVTWKVVSFHKSIYSVASHVTESDIVTLRNGLSPILSQLGIDIVLQGHDHVYARSYIMGGESGMTADVQKNADGSALTEVTNPDGVQYITMNSASGSKFYKITEEAFEYTAVQNQEKVPNYSVANVTKDAFTVTTYRSTDDSVVDTITIKKSKNGWETVDGKDYWYEDGVKQGTEGRGKEIYDPESDAWYWLDSDANGAKAVSKDVYQESDGGKWVRYDENGKM
;
A
#
# COMPACT_ATOMS: atom_id res chain seq x y z
N MET A 1 -21.83 -35.52 43.88
CA MET A 1 -21.97 -36.98 43.76
C MET A 1 -21.42 -37.38 42.40
N LYS A 2 -20.42 -38.33 42.47
CA LYS A 2 -19.84 -39.18 41.43
C LYS A 2 -19.13 -38.47 40.24
N ASN A 3 -17.84 -38.25 40.34
CA ASN A 3 -16.64 -39.00 39.92
C ASN A 3 -16.85 -40.04 38.78
N TRP A 4 -16.05 -39.88 37.71
CA TRP A 4 -15.13 -40.96 37.31
C TRP A 4 -14.01 -40.47 36.37
N ASN A 5 -12.79 -40.62 36.90
CA ASN A 5 -11.53 -40.67 36.19
C ASN A 5 -11.41 -41.94 35.34
N ARG A 6 -10.65 -41.93 34.26
CA ARG A 6 -9.69 -43.01 33.94
C ARG A 6 -8.55 -42.54 33.04
N LEU A 7 -7.38 -42.62 33.60
CA LEU A 7 -6.07 -42.73 32.96
C LEU A 7 -5.89 -44.11 32.27
N THR A 8 -5.08 -44.17 31.23
CA THR A 8 -4.11 -45.23 30.88
C THR A 8 -3.22 -44.71 29.77
N ALA A 9 -1.95 -44.40 29.90
CA ALA A 9 -0.76 -45.20 30.20
C ALA A 9 -0.05 -45.72 28.93
N CYS A 10 1.21 -45.33 28.86
CA CYS A 10 2.30 -45.59 27.91
C CYS A 10 2.50 -47.03 27.48
N ALA A 11 3.08 -47.23 26.28
CA ALA A 11 3.99 -48.35 26.04
C ALA A 11 5.15 -47.93 25.09
N LEU A 12 6.34 -47.81 25.64
CA LEU A 12 7.63 -47.88 24.94
C LEU A 12 7.86 -49.32 24.47
N ALA A 13 8.39 -49.50 23.27
CA ALA A 13 9.06 -50.72 22.86
C ALA A 13 10.43 -50.42 22.26
N LEU A 14 11.46 -50.72 23.03
CA LEU A 14 12.85 -50.91 22.59
C LEU A 14 12.94 -52.22 21.83
N ILE A 15 13.64 -52.28 20.69
CA ILE A 15 14.23 -53.50 20.16
C ILE A 15 15.68 -53.23 19.79
N MET A 16 16.52 -54.11 20.34
CA MET A 16 17.97 -54.12 20.25
C MET A 16 18.49 -54.62 18.90
N SER A 17 19.68 -54.19 18.64
CA SER A 17 20.65 -54.50 17.60
C SER A 17 20.96 -55.99 17.42
N ALA A 18 21.14 -56.43 16.18
CA ALA A 18 22.04 -57.53 15.84
C ALA A 18 22.82 -57.15 14.57
N GLY A 19 24.12 -57.05 14.72
CA GLY A 19 25.04 -56.80 13.65
C GLY A 19 25.25 -58.01 12.77
N MET A 20 25.38 -57.80 11.46
CA MET A 20 26.05 -58.73 10.55
C MET A 20 26.89 -57.92 9.56
N THR A 21 28.16 -58.16 9.59
CA THR A 21 29.17 -57.73 8.65
C THR A 21 29.01 -58.46 7.32
N VAL A 22 28.88 -57.74 6.20
CA VAL A 22 29.02 -58.26 4.85
C VAL A 22 30.02 -57.41 4.08
N THR A 23 31.04 -58.10 3.56
CA THR A 23 32.12 -57.58 2.69
C THR A 23 31.58 -56.99 1.39
N PRO A 24 32.24 -55.97 0.80
CA PRO A 24 31.78 -55.35 -0.44
C PRO A 24 32.15 -56.21 -1.66
N ALA A 25 31.15 -56.55 -2.44
CA ALA A 25 31.35 -57.01 -3.81
C ALA A 25 31.33 -55.79 -4.73
N LEU A 26 32.36 -55.67 -5.55
CA LEU A 26 32.47 -54.70 -6.63
C LEU A 26 31.30 -54.88 -7.61
N ALA A 27 30.42 -53.90 -7.73
CA ALA A 27 29.44 -53.82 -8.78
C ALA A 27 29.94 -52.87 -9.89
N GLU A 28 29.91 -53.41 -11.06
CA GLU A 28 30.22 -52.81 -12.37
C GLU A 28 29.37 -51.56 -12.59
N GLU A 29 29.95 -50.46 -13.03
CA GLU A 29 29.26 -49.23 -13.43
C GLU A 29 28.37 -49.50 -14.62
N ALA A 30 27.05 -49.46 -14.41
CA ALA A 30 26.09 -49.36 -15.49
C ALA A 30 25.94 -47.87 -15.89
N THR A 31 26.30 -47.57 -17.13
CA THR A 31 26.03 -46.28 -17.77
C THR A 31 24.52 -45.97 -17.74
N PRO A 32 24.09 -44.75 -17.35
CA PRO A 32 22.68 -44.39 -17.41
C PRO A 32 22.22 -44.30 -18.87
N GLU A 33 21.30 -45.14 -19.22
CA GLU A 33 20.53 -45.04 -20.48
C GLU A 33 19.78 -43.69 -20.47
N ALA A 34 19.99 -42.89 -21.49
CA ALA A 34 19.34 -41.58 -21.66
C ALA A 34 17.80 -41.81 -21.68
N ALA A 35 17.11 -41.27 -20.69
CA ALA A 35 15.65 -41.21 -20.70
C ALA A 35 15.18 -40.53 -21.98
N ALA A 36 14.32 -41.20 -22.73
CA ALA A 36 13.63 -40.64 -23.87
C ALA A 36 12.89 -39.34 -23.44
N PRO A 37 12.87 -38.30 -24.25
CA PRO A 37 12.14 -37.08 -23.95
C PRO A 37 10.66 -37.45 -23.74
N ALA A 38 10.09 -36.99 -22.64
CA ALA A 38 8.67 -37.12 -22.40
C ALA A 38 7.90 -36.54 -23.60
N GLU A 39 7.05 -37.33 -24.21
CA GLU A 39 6.12 -36.83 -25.19
C GLU A 39 5.27 -35.76 -24.54
N THR A 40 5.46 -34.50 -24.93
CA THR A 40 4.53 -33.42 -24.63
C THR A 40 3.23 -33.79 -25.33
N VAL A 41 2.25 -34.22 -24.57
CA VAL A 41 0.88 -34.28 -25.04
C VAL A 41 0.50 -32.84 -25.37
N ALA A 42 0.46 -32.55 -26.68
CA ALA A 42 -0.14 -31.32 -27.15
C ALA A 42 -1.61 -31.38 -26.73
N VAL A 43 -2.01 -30.62 -25.73
CA VAL A 43 -3.41 -30.36 -25.46
C VAL A 43 -3.86 -29.51 -26.63
N ASP A 44 -4.67 -30.05 -27.52
CA ASP A 44 -5.30 -29.31 -28.61
C ASP A 44 -6.04 -28.13 -27.95
N ALA A 45 -5.58 -26.92 -28.19
CA ALA A 45 -6.30 -25.72 -27.81
C ALA A 45 -7.71 -25.80 -28.45
N PRO A 46 -8.78 -25.49 -27.69
CA PRO A 46 -10.11 -25.54 -28.23
C PRO A 46 -10.16 -24.68 -29.49
N THR A 47 -10.62 -25.29 -30.58
CA THR A 47 -10.65 -24.71 -31.94
C THR A 47 -11.43 -23.40 -32.05
N PHE A 48 -12.13 -23.00 -30.99
CA PHE A 48 -12.97 -21.81 -30.97
C PHE A 48 -12.14 -20.49 -30.88
N TYR A 49 -10.95 -20.51 -30.27
CA TYR A 49 -10.12 -19.31 -30.06
C TYR A 49 -8.94 -19.18 -31.01
N ALA A 50 -8.73 -20.15 -31.88
CA ALA A 50 -7.57 -20.19 -32.78
C ALA A 50 -7.46 -19.01 -33.78
N ASN A 51 -8.46 -18.15 -33.87
CA ASN A 51 -8.49 -16.98 -34.75
C ASN A 51 -8.94 -15.69 -34.05
N SER A 52 -9.06 -15.65 -32.71
CA SER A 52 -9.39 -14.43 -31.97
C SER A 52 -8.09 -13.69 -31.58
N HIS A 53 -8.10 -12.38 -31.75
CA HIS A 53 -7.01 -11.49 -31.41
C HIS A 53 -7.48 -10.43 -30.40
N ASP A 54 -8.49 -10.78 -29.59
CA ASP A 54 -9.17 -9.86 -28.71
C ASP A 54 -8.31 -9.52 -27.49
N VAL A 55 -8.41 -8.28 -27.07
CA VAL A 55 -7.78 -7.71 -25.87
C VAL A 55 -8.88 -7.08 -25.02
N LYS A 56 -8.86 -7.36 -23.70
CA LYS A 56 -9.72 -6.69 -22.71
C LYS A 56 -8.98 -6.43 -21.41
N ALA A 57 -9.64 -5.77 -20.47
CA ALA A 57 -9.16 -5.55 -19.10
C ALA A 57 -7.74 -4.94 -19.04
N VAL A 58 -7.47 -3.94 -19.89
CA VAL A 58 -6.16 -3.27 -19.89
C VAL A 58 -6.09 -2.33 -18.70
N VAL A 59 -5.13 -2.57 -17.82
CA VAL A 59 -4.87 -1.72 -16.66
C VAL A 59 -3.37 -1.44 -16.52
N MET A 60 -3.06 -0.22 -16.08
CA MET A 60 -1.72 0.16 -15.68
C MET A 60 -1.63 0.10 -14.15
N ASN A 61 -0.78 -0.74 -13.61
CA ASN A 61 -0.54 -0.82 -12.17
C ASN A 61 0.74 -0.08 -11.78
N ILE A 62 0.81 0.31 -10.51
CA ILE A 62 2.01 0.89 -9.93
C ILE A 62 3.21 -0.07 -10.10
N GLY A 63 4.38 0.47 -10.38
CA GLY A 63 5.64 -0.28 -10.38
C GLY A 63 6.33 -0.24 -9.03
N ALA A 64 7.52 -0.85 -8.94
CA ALA A 64 8.29 -0.91 -7.70
C ALA A 64 8.82 0.46 -7.24
N ALA A 65 9.02 1.38 -8.18
CA ALA A 65 9.51 2.74 -7.95
C ALA A 65 8.85 3.72 -8.93
N GLN A 66 9.02 5.01 -8.69
CA GLN A 66 8.39 6.11 -9.44
C GLN A 66 8.65 6.13 -10.94
N ASP A 67 9.69 5.47 -11.41
CA ASP A 67 10.09 5.36 -12.82
C ASP A 67 9.67 4.04 -13.48
N SER A 68 8.74 3.32 -12.84
CA SER A 68 8.27 2.03 -13.34
C SER A 68 6.76 1.87 -13.24
N VAL A 69 6.18 1.10 -14.17
CA VAL A 69 4.77 0.71 -14.18
C VAL A 69 4.61 -0.71 -14.73
N ASN A 70 3.58 -1.40 -14.29
CA ASN A 70 3.18 -2.69 -14.82
C ASN A 70 1.94 -2.51 -15.70
N VAL A 71 1.97 -2.97 -16.95
CA VAL A 71 0.80 -3.00 -17.81
C VAL A 71 0.29 -4.43 -17.88
N THR A 72 -0.96 -4.62 -17.47
CA THR A 72 -1.63 -5.93 -17.45
C THR A 72 -2.84 -5.89 -18.39
N TRP A 73 -3.07 -6.98 -19.12
CA TRP A 73 -4.26 -7.13 -19.96
C TRP A 73 -4.60 -8.60 -20.20
N TYR A 74 -5.84 -8.86 -20.54
CA TYR A 74 -6.28 -10.16 -21.02
C TYR A 74 -6.17 -10.21 -22.55
N GLY A 75 -5.50 -11.24 -23.04
CA GLY A 75 -5.43 -11.59 -24.46
C GLY A 75 -6.05 -12.94 -24.74
N SER A 76 -6.67 -13.11 -25.91
CA SER A 76 -7.38 -14.33 -26.26
C SER A 76 -6.47 -15.46 -26.80
N THR A 77 -5.15 -15.30 -26.77
CA THR A 77 -4.20 -16.30 -27.26
C THR A 77 -3.24 -16.82 -26.18
N PRO A 78 -2.94 -18.13 -26.15
CA PRO A 78 -2.04 -18.71 -25.16
C PRO A 78 -0.56 -18.39 -25.42
N THR A 79 -0.23 -17.84 -26.59
CA THR A 79 1.16 -17.52 -26.97
C THR A 79 1.68 -16.22 -26.37
N GLY A 80 0.78 -15.46 -25.74
CA GLY A 80 1.05 -14.14 -25.19
C GLY A 80 1.19 -13.07 -26.26
N GLY A 81 0.82 -11.87 -25.85
CA GLY A 81 0.83 -10.67 -26.66
C GLY A 81 2.13 -9.88 -26.59
N MET A 82 2.09 -8.74 -27.22
CA MET A 82 3.17 -7.77 -27.25
C MET A 82 2.68 -6.42 -26.70
N LEU A 83 3.58 -5.66 -26.14
CA LEU A 83 3.39 -4.25 -25.83
C LEU A 83 4.42 -3.45 -26.60
N LYS A 84 3.96 -2.46 -27.37
CA LYS A 84 4.85 -1.44 -27.95
C LYS A 84 4.67 -0.13 -27.21
N TYR A 85 5.78 0.56 -26.93
CA TYR A 85 5.77 1.86 -26.26
C TYR A 85 6.94 2.73 -26.70
N GLY A 86 6.78 4.02 -26.53
CA GLY A 86 7.84 5.00 -26.78
C GLY A 86 7.42 6.38 -26.32
N VAL A 87 8.35 7.32 -26.26
CA VAL A 87 8.02 8.73 -26.05
C VAL A 87 7.15 9.19 -27.22
N GLN A 88 6.10 9.94 -26.92
CA GLN A 88 5.14 10.41 -27.91
C GLN A 88 5.83 11.07 -29.13
N GLY A 89 5.53 10.54 -30.31
CA GLY A 89 6.14 10.97 -31.56
C GLY A 89 7.58 10.48 -31.78
N GLY A 90 8.12 9.66 -30.91
CA GLY A 90 9.45 9.04 -31.00
C GLY A 90 9.43 7.64 -31.56
N GLU A 91 10.58 6.95 -31.46
CA GLU A 91 10.69 5.54 -31.83
C GLU A 91 9.96 4.66 -30.80
N MET A 92 9.29 3.61 -31.29
CA MET A 92 8.59 2.64 -30.46
C MET A 92 9.47 1.42 -30.21
N THR A 93 9.53 1.00 -28.94
CA THR A 93 10.14 -0.25 -28.51
C THR A 93 9.04 -1.29 -28.32
N THR A 94 9.27 -2.51 -28.76
CA THR A 94 8.33 -3.63 -28.61
C THR A 94 8.87 -4.63 -27.59
N LEU A 95 8.01 -5.01 -26.63
CA LEU A 95 8.30 -5.98 -25.58
C LEU A 95 7.32 -7.14 -25.67
N GLN A 96 7.81 -8.36 -25.48
CA GLN A 96 6.94 -9.52 -25.33
C GLN A 96 6.41 -9.60 -23.90
N ALA A 97 5.10 -9.84 -23.76
CA ALA A 97 4.49 -10.03 -22.45
C ALA A 97 4.89 -11.38 -21.82
N ALA A 98 5.02 -11.39 -20.51
CA ALA A 98 4.86 -12.61 -19.72
C ALA A 98 3.39 -13.02 -19.81
N VAL A 99 3.13 -14.32 -20.03
CA VAL A 99 1.78 -14.85 -20.18
C VAL A 99 1.49 -15.91 -19.13
N ALA A 100 0.29 -15.88 -18.58
CA ALA A 100 -0.21 -16.88 -17.64
C ALA A 100 -1.68 -17.24 -17.98
N PRO A 101 -2.11 -18.48 -17.71
CA PRO A 101 -3.52 -18.83 -17.82
C PRO A 101 -4.35 -18.05 -16.83
N THR A 102 -5.63 -17.85 -17.13
CA THR A 102 -6.60 -17.28 -16.19
C THR A 102 -7.69 -18.30 -15.88
N SER A 103 -8.50 -18.02 -14.86
CA SER A 103 -9.70 -18.81 -14.57
C SER A 103 -10.81 -18.60 -15.59
N SER A 104 -10.72 -17.57 -16.43
CA SER A 104 -11.67 -17.24 -17.48
C SER A 104 -11.30 -17.97 -18.76
N GLU A 105 -12.13 -18.93 -19.17
CA GLU A 105 -11.89 -19.78 -20.33
C GLU A 105 -11.61 -18.93 -21.59
N GLY A 106 -10.50 -19.25 -22.26
CA GLY A 106 -10.09 -18.58 -23.50
C GLY A 106 -9.34 -17.26 -23.30
N TRP A 107 -9.11 -16.84 -22.05
CA TRP A 107 -8.37 -15.63 -21.73
C TRP A 107 -7.05 -15.94 -21.01
N TYR A 108 -6.03 -15.16 -21.32
CA TYR A 108 -4.68 -15.29 -20.77
C TYR A 108 -4.23 -13.93 -20.26
N LYS A 109 -3.73 -13.89 -19.01
CA LYS A 109 -3.10 -12.70 -18.44
C LYS A 109 -1.81 -12.43 -19.18
N ASN A 110 -1.64 -11.21 -19.66
CA ASN A 110 -0.40 -10.69 -20.21
C ASN A 110 0.13 -9.59 -19.32
N THR A 111 1.43 -9.53 -19.09
CA THR A 111 2.06 -8.51 -18.24
C THR A 111 3.38 -8.04 -18.84
N VAL A 112 3.58 -6.73 -18.84
CA VAL A 112 4.87 -6.10 -19.15
C VAL A 112 5.18 -5.06 -18.07
N THR A 113 6.39 -5.11 -17.51
CA THR A 113 6.91 -4.06 -16.65
C THR A 113 7.75 -3.09 -17.48
N LEU A 114 7.38 -1.81 -17.45
CA LEU A 114 8.18 -0.72 -18.01
C LEU A 114 9.01 -0.10 -16.89
N THR A 115 10.29 0.11 -17.14
CA THR A 115 11.25 0.68 -16.18
C THR A 115 12.08 1.77 -16.82
N GLY A 116 12.66 2.65 -15.99
CA GLY A 116 13.50 3.76 -16.46
C GLY A 116 12.70 4.82 -17.20
N LEU A 117 11.43 4.99 -16.86
CA LEU A 117 10.58 6.05 -17.38
C LEU A 117 11.13 7.41 -16.95
N GLN A 118 11.05 8.39 -17.84
CA GLN A 118 11.54 9.74 -17.58
C GLN A 118 10.44 10.59 -16.95
N SER A 119 10.81 11.44 -16.02
CA SER A 119 9.91 12.43 -15.41
C SER A 119 9.36 13.41 -16.46
N ASN A 120 8.13 13.87 -16.26
CA ASN A 120 7.42 14.84 -17.15
C ASN A 120 7.44 14.44 -18.63
N THR A 121 7.19 13.17 -18.91
CA THR A 121 7.29 12.61 -20.26
C THR A 121 6.00 11.92 -20.65
N THR A 122 5.46 12.24 -21.81
CA THR A 122 4.31 11.54 -22.38
C THR A 122 4.79 10.36 -23.21
N TYR A 123 4.27 9.19 -22.88
CA TYR A 123 4.48 7.94 -23.60
C TYR A 123 3.20 7.55 -24.35
N GLU A 124 3.39 6.94 -25.50
CA GLU A 124 2.35 6.20 -26.22
C GLU A 124 2.61 4.71 -26.06
N TYR A 125 1.56 3.93 -25.89
CA TYR A 125 1.67 2.47 -25.87
C TYR A 125 0.44 1.81 -26.49
N ALA A 126 0.63 0.60 -27.00
CA ALA A 126 -0.45 -0.26 -27.43
C ALA A 126 -0.11 -1.72 -27.11
N VAL A 127 -1.12 -2.53 -26.86
CA VAL A 127 -1.01 -3.96 -26.55
C VAL A 127 -1.70 -4.80 -27.60
N SER A 128 -1.26 -6.05 -27.75
CA SER A 128 -1.87 -7.04 -28.63
C SER A 128 -2.15 -8.34 -27.88
N ALA A 129 -3.01 -9.20 -28.41
CA ALA A 129 -3.26 -10.54 -27.88
C ALA A 129 -2.19 -11.55 -28.33
N ASP A 130 -1.48 -11.26 -29.40
CA ASP A 130 -0.48 -12.15 -30.01
C ASP A 130 0.75 -11.38 -30.51
N LYS A 131 1.60 -12.04 -31.29
CA LYS A 131 2.85 -11.48 -31.80
C LYS A 131 2.74 -10.83 -33.19
N ASP A 132 1.54 -10.75 -33.76
CA ASP A 132 1.34 -10.11 -35.08
C ASP A 132 1.17 -8.59 -34.89
N GLU A 133 2.03 -7.83 -35.55
CA GLU A 133 2.00 -6.37 -35.51
C GLU A 133 0.69 -5.77 -36.05
N ALA A 134 -0.07 -6.50 -36.87
CA ALA A 134 -1.36 -6.06 -37.36
C ALA A 134 -2.46 -6.07 -36.27
N HIS A 135 -2.23 -6.74 -35.15
CA HIS A 135 -3.25 -6.96 -34.13
C HIS A 135 -3.10 -6.06 -32.90
N TYR A 136 -2.30 -5.00 -32.97
CA TYR A 136 -2.26 -4.01 -31.88
C TYR A 136 -3.62 -3.28 -31.78
N GLY A 137 -4.11 -3.19 -30.55
CA GLY A 137 -5.28 -2.39 -30.23
C GLY A 137 -5.02 -0.88 -30.35
N GLU A 138 -5.97 -0.11 -29.86
CA GLU A 138 -5.89 1.36 -29.84
C GLU A 138 -4.65 1.83 -29.07
N THR A 139 -3.97 2.84 -29.62
CA THR A 139 -2.85 3.51 -28.94
C THR A 139 -3.37 4.33 -27.77
N LYS A 140 -2.82 4.09 -26.61
CA LYS A 140 -3.09 4.79 -25.36
C LYS A 140 -1.95 5.73 -25.01
N THR A 141 -2.20 6.70 -24.15
CA THR A 141 -1.17 7.62 -23.66
C THR A 141 -1.04 7.53 -22.15
N TYR A 142 0.19 7.67 -21.67
CA TYR A 142 0.52 7.80 -20.27
C TYR A 142 1.54 8.94 -20.10
N THR A 143 1.24 9.89 -19.24
CA THR A 143 2.17 10.98 -18.92
C THR A 143 2.68 10.81 -17.51
N THR A 144 3.99 10.56 -17.37
CA THR A 144 4.66 10.63 -16.08
C THR A 144 4.67 12.07 -15.60
N GLN A 145 4.27 12.28 -14.37
CA GLN A 145 4.37 13.59 -13.72
C GLN A 145 5.81 13.82 -13.21
N THR A 146 6.05 14.98 -12.59
CA THR A 146 7.34 15.23 -11.92
C THR A 146 7.57 14.19 -10.83
N PHE A 147 8.75 13.58 -10.84
CA PHE A 147 9.21 12.71 -9.77
C PHE A 147 10.72 12.84 -9.55
N GLY A 148 11.17 12.53 -8.35
CA GLY A 148 12.55 12.60 -7.86
C GLY A 148 12.54 12.64 -6.34
N LYS A 149 13.63 12.27 -5.68
CA LYS A 149 13.68 12.02 -4.24
C LYS A 149 13.02 13.11 -3.37
N ASP A 150 13.24 14.38 -3.69
CA ASP A 150 12.72 15.51 -2.91
C ASP A 150 11.62 16.31 -3.66
N GLU A 151 11.19 15.81 -4.83
CA GLU A 151 10.15 16.47 -5.61
C GLU A 151 8.78 16.23 -4.97
N PRO A 152 7.90 17.26 -4.92
CA PRO A 152 6.53 17.08 -4.48
C PRO A 152 5.74 16.23 -5.49
N TYR A 153 4.78 15.47 -4.99
CA TYR A 153 3.90 14.69 -5.84
C TYR A 153 2.50 14.61 -5.25
N THR A 154 1.55 14.23 -6.10
CA THR A 154 0.14 14.10 -5.75
C THR A 154 -0.37 12.73 -6.15
N PHE A 155 -1.17 12.09 -5.32
CA PHE A 155 -1.91 10.89 -5.68
C PHE A 155 -3.36 10.96 -5.21
N LEU A 156 -4.19 10.10 -5.79
CA LEU A 156 -5.63 10.06 -5.52
C LEU A 156 -5.97 8.79 -4.76
N VAL A 157 -6.84 8.89 -3.75
CA VAL A 157 -7.24 7.77 -2.90
C VAL A 157 -8.75 7.59 -2.99
N PHE A 158 -9.16 6.31 -3.15
CA PHE A 158 -10.55 5.91 -3.35
C PHE A 158 -10.91 4.75 -2.44
N GLY A 159 -12.00 4.86 -1.68
CA GLY A 159 -12.57 3.73 -0.93
C GLY A 159 -13.53 2.94 -1.80
N ASP A 160 -13.57 1.68 -1.62
CA ASP A 160 -14.63 0.71 -1.99
C ASP A 160 -15.46 1.08 -3.22
N PRO A 161 -14.94 0.94 -4.44
CA PRO A 161 -15.76 1.08 -5.65
C PRO A 161 -16.88 0.04 -5.71
N GLN A 162 -16.63 -1.14 -5.23
CA GLN A 162 -17.52 -2.29 -5.00
C GLN A 162 -18.56 -2.46 -6.12
N ILE A 163 -18.07 -2.56 -7.36
CA ILE A 163 -18.87 -2.69 -8.57
C ILE A 163 -19.76 -3.94 -8.48
N GLY A 164 -21.04 -3.80 -8.77
CA GLY A 164 -22.07 -4.83 -8.64
C GLY A 164 -22.86 -4.78 -7.34
N CYS A 165 -22.44 -3.96 -6.35
CA CYS A 165 -23.08 -3.93 -5.03
C CYS A 165 -24.48 -3.30 -5.04
N SER A 166 -24.75 -2.31 -5.88
CA SER A 166 -26.09 -1.73 -6.04
C SER A 166 -27.07 -2.70 -6.70
N GLY A 167 -26.55 -3.73 -7.39
CA GLY A 167 -27.28 -4.65 -8.25
C GLY A 167 -27.25 -4.24 -9.72
N SER A 168 -26.56 -3.17 -10.07
CA SER A 168 -26.36 -2.68 -11.44
C SER A 168 -24.89 -2.34 -11.66
N ILE A 169 -24.18 -3.16 -12.42
CA ILE A 169 -22.77 -2.92 -12.77
C ILE A 169 -22.61 -1.59 -13.52
N ASP A 170 -23.53 -1.27 -14.43
CA ASP A 170 -23.48 -0.05 -15.23
C ASP A 170 -23.62 1.22 -14.37
N ASP A 171 -24.54 1.20 -13.38
CA ASP A 171 -24.72 2.34 -12.49
C ASP A 171 -23.49 2.54 -11.57
N ASP A 172 -22.94 1.43 -11.05
CA ASP A 172 -21.76 1.46 -10.19
C ASP A 172 -20.51 1.90 -10.96
N ASN A 173 -20.32 1.38 -12.20
CA ASN A 173 -19.27 1.86 -13.11
C ASN A 173 -19.44 3.35 -13.44
N GLY A 174 -20.68 3.80 -13.69
CA GLY A 174 -21.00 5.20 -13.91
C GLY A 174 -20.59 6.07 -12.72
N GLY A 175 -20.91 5.65 -11.51
CA GLY A 175 -20.52 6.32 -10.25
C GLY A 175 -19.00 6.36 -10.07
N TRP A 176 -18.33 5.23 -10.29
CA TRP A 176 -16.87 5.11 -10.24
C TRP A 176 -16.17 6.05 -11.24
N THR A 177 -16.57 5.98 -12.51
CA THR A 177 -16.01 6.82 -13.58
C THR A 177 -16.26 8.31 -13.31
N ASN A 178 -17.44 8.67 -12.79
CA ASN A 178 -17.74 10.04 -12.40
C ASN A 178 -16.80 10.54 -11.29
N THR A 179 -16.58 9.74 -10.25
CA THR A 179 -15.67 10.09 -9.16
C THR A 179 -14.22 10.24 -9.65
N LEU A 180 -13.75 9.35 -10.53
CA LEU A 180 -12.44 9.48 -11.17
C LEU A 180 -12.33 10.80 -11.97
N ASN A 181 -13.36 11.18 -12.71
CA ASN A 181 -13.38 12.43 -13.47
C ASN A 181 -13.28 13.65 -12.56
N HIS A 182 -14.05 13.70 -11.46
CA HIS A 182 -13.96 14.75 -10.46
C HIS A 182 -12.58 14.83 -9.83
N ALA A 183 -12.03 13.69 -9.41
CA ALA A 183 -10.72 13.61 -8.79
C ALA A 183 -9.60 14.09 -9.72
N LEU A 184 -9.61 13.70 -10.99
CA LEU A 184 -8.62 14.13 -11.99
C LEU A 184 -8.82 15.58 -12.42
N ALA A 185 -10.04 16.09 -12.46
CA ALA A 185 -10.27 17.52 -12.67
C ALA A 185 -9.70 18.37 -11.51
N LYS A 186 -9.78 17.84 -10.27
CA LYS A 186 -9.24 18.48 -9.07
C LYS A 186 -7.71 18.40 -8.99
N ALA A 187 -7.14 17.26 -9.38
CA ALA A 187 -5.71 16.99 -9.37
C ALA A 187 -5.23 16.44 -10.73
N PRO A 188 -5.17 17.29 -11.79
CA PRO A 188 -4.80 16.84 -13.14
C PRO A 188 -3.36 16.33 -13.25
N ASN A 189 -2.53 16.66 -12.27
CA ASN A 189 -1.13 16.22 -12.20
C ASN A 189 -0.94 15.06 -11.20
N ALA A 190 -1.99 14.27 -10.94
CA ALA A 190 -1.85 13.10 -10.09
C ALA A 190 -0.84 12.11 -10.69
N ASN A 191 0.02 11.56 -9.85
CA ASN A 191 1.07 10.64 -10.24
C ASN A 191 0.56 9.21 -10.32
N PHE A 192 -0.38 8.83 -9.45
CA PHE A 192 -1.02 7.51 -9.42
C PHE A 192 -2.36 7.53 -8.68
N LEU A 193 -3.10 6.44 -8.80
CA LEU A 193 -4.36 6.16 -8.14
C LEU A 193 -4.12 5.10 -7.06
N PHE A 194 -4.82 5.18 -5.93
CA PHE A 194 -4.78 4.17 -4.89
C PHE A 194 -6.20 3.79 -4.46
N SER A 195 -6.60 2.55 -4.72
CA SER A 195 -7.90 1.98 -4.34
C SER A 195 -7.77 1.15 -3.06
N MET A 196 -8.61 1.44 -2.09
CA MET A 196 -8.58 0.86 -0.74
C MET A 196 -9.33 -0.49 -0.64
N GLY A 197 -9.27 -1.31 -1.69
CA GLY A 197 -9.90 -2.63 -1.72
C GLY A 197 -11.37 -2.61 -2.13
N ASP A 198 -11.98 -3.79 -2.16
CA ASP A 198 -13.35 -4.03 -2.61
C ASP A 198 -13.61 -3.35 -3.96
N GLN A 199 -12.80 -3.70 -4.98
CA GLN A 199 -12.98 -3.22 -6.33
C GLN A 199 -14.32 -3.69 -6.91
N ILE A 200 -14.72 -4.90 -6.53
CA ILE A 200 -15.94 -5.60 -6.97
C ILE A 200 -16.76 -6.05 -5.75
N ASN A 201 -17.96 -6.56 -6.02
CA ASN A 201 -18.88 -7.04 -4.98
C ASN A 201 -18.98 -8.56 -4.87
N ALA A 202 -18.19 -9.33 -5.58
CA ALA A 202 -18.24 -10.79 -5.60
C ALA A 202 -18.03 -11.41 -4.21
N TYR A 203 -19.11 -11.50 -3.44
CA TYR A 203 -19.12 -12.02 -2.09
C TYR A 203 -20.38 -12.85 -1.86
N TYR A 204 -20.27 -14.12 -1.47
CA TYR A 204 -21.33 -15.06 -1.09
C TYR A 204 -22.44 -15.35 -2.12
N LYS A 205 -22.58 -14.57 -3.18
CA LYS A 205 -23.75 -14.69 -4.07
C LYS A 205 -23.53 -15.62 -5.23
N TYR A 206 -22.26 -15.87 -5.56
CA TYR A 206 -21.93 -16.59 -6.78
C TYR A 206 -21.47 -18.00 -6.42
N ASP A 207 -22.10 -18.97 -7.06
CA ASP A 207 -21.57 -20.32 -7.16
C ASP A 207 -20.18 -20.21 -7.82
N THR A 208 -19.16 -20.86 -7.26
CA THR A 208 -17.81 -20.93 -7.85
C THR A 208 -17.80 -21.43 -9.30
N SER A 209 -18.91 -22.01 -9.76
CA SER A 209 -19.15 -22.35 -11.15
C SER A 209 -19.53 -21.15 -12.03
N ASN A 210 -19.78 -19.96 -11.47
CA ASN A 210 -20.24 -18.78 -12.22
C ASN A 210 -19.24 -17.62 -12.17
N LEU A 211 -17.99 -17.91 -12.52
CA LEU A 211 -16.93 -16.91 -12.63
C LEU A 211 -17.25 -15.78 -13.63
N SER A 212 -18.14 -16.00 -14.58
CA SER A 212 -18.50 -14.97 -15.56
C SER A 212 -19.12 -13.73 -14.93
N GLN A 213 -19.90 -13.88 -13.85
CA GLN A 213 -20.48 -12.72 -13.15
C GLN A 213 -19.41 -11.92 -12.38
N VAL A 214 -18.43 -12.60 -11.81
CA VAL A 214 -17.30 -11.95 -11.14
C VAL A 214 -16.45 -11.19 -12.17
N GLU A 215 -16.21 -11.77 -13.33
CA GLU A 215 -15.50 -11.11 -14.42
C GLU A 215 -16.28 -9.92 -14.99
N GLU A 216 -17.61 -9.96 -15.04
CA GLU A 216 -18.43 -8.82 -15.44
C GLU A 216 -18.28 -7.63 -14.45
N GLU A 217 -18.15 -7.91 -13.15
CA GLU A 217 -17.87 -6.87 -12.14
C GLU A 217 -16.46 -6.29 -12.31
N TYR A 218 -15.43 -7.14 -12.57
CA TYR A 218 -14.09 -6.63 -12.90
C TYR A 218 -14.07 -5.86 -14.22
N ASP A 219 -14.76 -6.33 -15.25
CA ASP A 219 -14.92 -5.57 -16.50
C ASP A 219 -15.55 -4.19 -16.21
N GLY A 220 -16.57 -4.13 -15.32
CA GLY A 220 -17.17 -2.88 -14.86
C GLY A 220 -16.18 -1.95 -14.15
N PHE A 221 -15.34 -2.45 -13.26
CA PHE A 221 -14.31 -1.67 -12.61
C PHE A 221 -13.24 -1.17 -13.59
N LEU A 222 -12.73 -2.07 -14.44
CA LEU A 222 -11.62 -1.81 -15.36
C LEU A 222 -12.03 -1.01 -16.61
N ASN A 223 -13.33 -0.87 -16.87
CA ASN A 223 -13.84 -0.15 -18.04
C ASN A 223 -13.66 1.38 -17.92
N ALA A 224 -13.21 1.87 -16.76
CA ALA A 224 -12.85 3.29 -16.57
C ALA A 224 -11.56 3.61 -17.37
N PRO A 225 -11.63 4.51 -18.38
CA PRO A 225 -10.50 4.76 -19.29
C PRO A 225 -9.27 5.34 -18.55
N GLN A 226 -9.46 5.97 -17.39
CA GLN A 226 -8.41 6.55 -16.56
C GLN A 226 -7.41 5.48 -16.09
N LEU A 227 -7.84 4.23 -15.89
CA LEU A 227 -7.00 3.13 -15.44
C LEU A 227 -5.98 2.66 -16.49
N THR A 228 -6.12 3.11 -17.73
CA THR A 228 -5.14 2.93 -18.79
C THR A 228 -4.18 4.12 -18.97
N GLN A 229 -4.38 5.18 -18.20
CA GLN A 229 -3.64 6.45 -18.34
C GLN A 229 -2.85 6.82 -17.08
N LEU A 230 -3.18 6.23 -15.93
CA LEU A 230 -2.51 6.43 -14.65
C LEU A 230 -2.27 5.10 -13.95
N PRO A 231 -1.11 4.93 -13.31
CA PRO A 231 -0.83 3.73 -12.53
C PRO A 231 -1.78 3.61 -11.34
N LEU A 232 -2.31 2.41 -11.13
CA LEU A 232 -3.20 2.06 -10.05
C LEU A 232 -2.47 1.16 -9.05
N ALA A 233 -2.41 1.56 -7.79
CA ALA A 233 -2.17 0.69 -6.65
C ALA A 233 -3.53 0.22 -6.10
N THR A 234 -3.64 -1.05 -5.72
CA THR A 234 -4.86 -1.62 -5.15
C THR A 234 -4.55 -2.39 -3.88
N GLU A 235 -5.53 -2.49 -3.00
CA GLU A 235 -5.56 -3.44 -1.89
C GLU A 235 -6.51 -4.59 -2.21
N LEU A 236 -6.26 -5.75 -1.62
CA LEU A 236 -7.21 -6.85 -1.65
C LEU A 236 -8.27 -6.61 -0.58
N GLY A 237 -9.51 -6.33 -0.99
CA GLY A 237 -10.67 -6.27 -0.10
C GLY A 237 -11.27 -7.64 0.17
N ASN A 238 -12.17 -7.75 1.15
CA ASN A 238 -12.83 -9.01 1.45
C ASN A 238 -13.81 -9.45 0.35
N HIS A 239 -14.34 -8.53 -0.43
CA HIS A 239 -15.16 -8.83 -1.60
C HIS A 239 -14.32 -9.29 -2.80
N ASP A 240 -13.10 -8.79 -2.98
CA ASP A 240 -12.19 -9.24 -4.04
C ASP A 240 -11.72 -10.68 -3.84
N CYS A 241 -11.65 -11.14 -2.59
CA CYS A 241 -11.20 -12.49 -2.26
C CYS A 241 -12.34 -13.48 -2.01
N GLY A 242 -13.60 -13.06 -2.12
CA GLY A 242 -14.77 -13.79 -1.65
C GLY A 242 -15.01 -15.15 -2.27
N TYR A 243 -14.58 -15.44 -3.49
CA TYR A 243 -14.75 -16.75 -4.13
C TYR A 243 -13.54 -17.27 -4.87
N ASN A 244 -12.67 -16.39 -5.32
CA ASN A 244 -11.47 -16.79 -6.02
C ASN A 244 -10.46 -15.62 -6.01
N THR A 245 -9.58 -15.57 -5.01
CA THR A 245 -8.52 -14.58 -4.90
C THR A 245 -7.61 -14.57 -6.14
N ALA A 246 -7.53 -15.68 -6.87
CA ALA A 246 -6.77 -15.75 -8.10
C ALA A 246 -7.24 -14.72 -9.15
N LEU A 247 -8.53 -14.38 -9.20
CA LEU A 247 -9.04 -13.36 -10.13
C LEU A 247 -8.43 -11.99 -9.87
N TYR A 248 -8.29 -11.59 -8.60
CA TYR A 248 -7.61 -10.35 -8.26
C TYR A 248 -6.18 -10.34 -8.82
N GLY A 249 -5.38 -11.37 -8.51
CA GLY A 249 -4.02 -11.50 -9.01
C GLY A 249 -3.94 -11.71 -10.54
N GLN A 250 -5.03 -12.11 -11.21
CA GLN A 250 -5.09 -12.21 -12.67
C GLN A 250 -5.31 -10.84 -13.33
N HIS A 251 -6.06 -9.95 -12.68
CA HIS A 251 -6.31 -8.59 -13.20
C HIS A 251 -5.20 -7.60 -12.84
N PHE A 252 -4.59 -7.73 -11.66
CA PHE A 252 -3.60 -6.77 -11.19
C PHE A 252 -2.20 -7.38 -11.13
N THR A 253 -1.19 -6.59 -11.47
CA THR A 253 0.23 -6.95 -11.30
C THR A 253 0.87 -5.90 -10.41
N LEU A 254 1.00 -6.24 -9.13
CA LEU A 254 1.55 -5.36 -8.11
C LEU A 254 3.03 -5.69 -7.87
N PRO A 255 3.85 -4.70 -7.50
CA PRO A 255 5.28 -4.91 -7.30
C PRO A 255 5.60 -5.52 -5.94
N ASN A 256 6.72 -6.22 -5.84
CA ASN A 256 7.28 -6.69 -4.57
C ASN A 256 6.28 -7.45 -3.68
N ILE A 257 5.37 -8.20 -4.29
CA ILE A 257 4.43 -9.06 -3.54
C ILE A 257 5.24 -10.10 -2.78
N SER A 258 4.96 -10.23 -1.50
CA SER A 258 5.57 -11.23 -0.64
C SER A 258 4.94 -12.62 -0.90
N GLU A 259 5.78 -13.59 -1.26
CA GLU A 259 5.37 -15.00 -1.30
C GLU A 259 5.33 -15.66 0.10
N LYS A 260 5.69 -14.90 1.13
CA LYS A 260 5.89 -15.41 2.50
C LYS A 260 4.91 -14.80 3.51
N TYR A 261 4.51 -13.55 3.32
CA TYR A 261 3.74 -12.77 4.28
C TYR A 261 2.41 -12.31 3.69
N GLY A 262 1.39 -12.28 4.52
CA GLY A 262 0.05 -11.82 4.13
C GLY A 262 -0.67 -12.79 3.19
N GLN A 263 -0.20 -14.05 3.09
CA GLN A 263 -0.86 -15.06 2.28
C GLN A 263 -2.16 -15.51 2.96
N VAL A 264 -3.22 -15.59 2.18
CA VAL A 264 -4.48 -16.14 2.67
C VAL A 264 -4.36 -17.65 2.76
N SER A 265 -4.49 -18.22 3.95
CA SER A 265 -4.64 -19.67 4.14
C SER A 265 -6.11 -20.01 4.30
N GLY A 266 -6.51 -21.21 3.87
CA GLY A 266 -7.89 -21.71 3.92
C GLY A 266 -8.61 -21.57 5.27
N ASP A 267 -7.87 -21.38 6.37
CA ASP A 267 -8.42 -21.19 7.71
C ASP A 267 -8.72 -19.70 8.05
N ALA A 268 -8.28 -18.74 7.22
CA ALA A 268 -8.37 -17.32 7.52
C ALA A 268 -9.78 -16.74 7.38
N TYR A 269 -10.67 -17.41 6.64
CA TYR A 269 -12.05 -16.97 6.38
C TYR A 269 -13.13 -17.76 7.13
N GLY A 270 -12.77 -18.64 8.06
CA GLY A 270 -13.74 -19.54 8.70
C GLY A 270 -14.42 -20.45 7.68
N ASP A 271 -15.73 -20.62 7.80
CA ASP A 271 -16.52 -21.52 6.94
C ASP A 271 -16.56 -21.13 5.45
N ASN A 272 -15.95 -20.00 5.08
CA ASN A 272 -15.93 -19.45 3.73
C ASN A 272 -14.53 -19.44 3.10
N ALA A 273 -13.59 -20.15 3.70
CA ALA A 273 -12.24 -20.28 3.19
C ALA A 273 -12.24 -20.88 1.77
N VAL A 274 -11.77 -20.13 0.81
CA VAL A 274 -11.55 -20.62 -0.56
C VAL A 274 -10.17 -21.28 -0.61
N ASP A 275 -10.09 -22.38 -1.32
CA ASP A 275 -8.85 -23.13 -1.50
C ASP A 275 -7.80 -22.23 -2.15
N SER A 276 -6.77 -21.85 -1.39
CA SER A 276 -5.86 -20.75 -1.74
C SER A 276 -4.68 -21.26 -2.58
N GLU A 277 -4.89 -21.62 -3.80
CA GLU A 277 -3.83 -21.58 -4.81
C GLU A 277 -3.72 -20.18 -5.44
N SER A 278 -4.09 -19.13 -4.70
CA SER A 278 -4.12 -17.77 -5.24
C SER A 278 -2.72 -17.18 -5.28
N THR A 279 -2.34 -16.75 -6.45
CA THR A 279 -1.15 -15.94 -6.67
C THR A 279 -1.53 -14.47 -6.70
N GLY A 280 -0.90 -13.64 -5.86
CA GLY A 280 -1.07 -12.19 -5.89
C GLY A 280 -1.80 -11.59 -4.69
N ASP A 281 -1.98 -12.33 -3.62
CA ASP A 281 -2.68 -11.93 -2.41
C ASP A 281 -1.78 -11.64 -1.19
N GLY A 282 -0.44 -11.67 -1.34
CA GLY A 282 0.49 -11.34 -0.26
C GLY A 282 0.56 -9.85 0.06
N ASP A 283 1.18 -9.54 1.20
CA ASP A 283 1.60 -8.17 1.49
C ASP A 283 2.56 -7.68 0.41
N TYR A 284 2.47 -6.41 0.02
CA TYR A 284 3.37 -5.85 -0.99
C TYR A 284 3.80 -4.43 -0.66
N TYR A 285 4.83 -3.93 -1.33
CA TYR A 285 5.29 -2.56 -1.17
C TYR A 285 5.78 -1.94 -2.46
N PHE A 286 5.81 -0.62 -2.47
CA PHE A 286 6.46 0.18 -3.49
C PHE A 286 7.01 1.47 -2.89
N THR A 287 7.94 2.10 -3.58
CA THR A 287 8.43 3.43 -3.22
C THR A 287 7.98 4.45 -4.25
N TYR A 288 7.66 5.63 -3.79
CA TYR A 288 7.43 6.78 -4.67
C TYR A 288 8.15 7.99 -4.08
N ASN A 289 9.13 8.53 -4.80
CA ASN A 289 10.03 9.57 -4.33
C ASN A 289 10.67 9.20 -2.96
N ASN A 290 10.35 9.92 -1.90
CA ASN A 290 10.87 9.67 -0.54
C ASN A 290 9.86 8.97 0.39
N THR A 291 8.86 8.34 -0.17
CA THR A 291 7.80 7.64 0.57
C THR A 291 7.83 6.14 0.31
N LEU A 292 7.73 5.38 1.38
CA LEU A 292 7.51 3.93 1.36
C LEU A 292 6.04 3.64 1.61
N TYR A 293 5.41 2.96 0.67
CA TYR A 293 4.05 2.45 0.76
C TYR A 293 4.10 0.95 1.02
N MET A 294 3.49 0.50 2.10
CA MET A 294 3.38 -0.92 2.50
C MET A 294 1.91 -1.28 2.56
N VAL A 295 1.51 -2.25 1.78
CA VAL A 295 0.11 -2.68 1.65
C VAL A 295 -0.05 -4.05 2.25
N LEU A 296 -0.91 -4.16 3.25
CA LEU A 296 -1.16 -5.40 3.97
C LEU A 296 -2.46 -6.05 3.49
N ASN A 297 -2.40 -7.33 3.23
CA ASN A 297 -3.59 -8.13 2.98
C ASN A 297 -4.26 -8.52 4.30
N THR A 298 -5.20 -7.70 4.77
CA THR A 298 -5.92 -7.94 6.04
C THR A 298 -6.98 -9.05 5.97
N SER A 299 -7.09 -9.76 4.87
CA SER A 299 -7.77 -11.04 4.81
C SER A 299 -6.93 -12.14 5.49
N CYS A 300 -5.62 -11.98 5.54
CA CYS A 300 -4.74 -12.69 6.46
C CYS A 300 -4.80 -12.03 7.84
N LEU A 301 -5.10 -12.79 8.90
CA LEU A 301 -5.15 -12.29 10.28
C LEU A 301 -3.86 -12.58 11.06
N SER A 302 -2.79 -12.99 10.39
CA SER A 302 -1.49 -13.29 11.00
C SER A 302 -0.72 -12.00 11.32
N ILE A 303 -0.94 -11.46 12.49
CA ILE A 303 -0.23 -10.25 12.97
C ILE A 303 1.29 -10.43 12.93
N ALA A 304 1.78 -11.65 13.17
CA ALA A 304 3.20 -11.94 13.15
C ALA A 304 3.81 -11.85 11.74
N GLU A 305 3.07 -12.25 10.71
CA GLU A 305 3.50 -12.12 9.31
C GLU A 305 3.55 -10.66 8.88
N HIS A 306 2.48 -9.90 9.12
CA HIS A 306 2.44 -8.47 8.82
C HIS A 306 3.56 -7.70 9.52
N LYS A 307 3.82 -8.02 10.80
CA LYS A 307 4.93 -7.43 11.54
C LYS A 307 6.28 -7.71 10.87
N ALA A 308 6.54 -8.96 10.53
CA ALA A 308 7.81 -9.35 9.91
C ALA A 308 7.98 -8.68 8.54
N PHE A 309 6.91 -8.61 7.73
CA PHE A 309 6.91 -7.90 6.46
C PHE A 309 7.25 -6.42 6.62
N LEU A 310 6.59 -5.73 7.56
CA LEU A 310 6.83 -4.30 7.82
C LEU A 310 8.28 -4.05 8.28
N GLU A 311 8.79 -4.86 9.22
CA GLU A 311 10.16 -4.73 9.74
C GLU A 311 11.21 -4.96 8.64
N GLU A 312 11.09 -6.04 7.85
CA GLU A 312 12.00 -6.36 6.75
C GLU A 312 11.96 -5.27 5.66
N THR A 313 10.76 -4.78 5.32
CA THR A 313 10.58 -3.76 4.28
C THR A 313 11.14 -2.40 4.71
N ILE A 314 10.89 -1.96 5.93
CA ILE A 314 11.45 -0.70 6.47
C ILE A 314 12.98 -0.80 6.54
N GLN A 315 13.52 -1.93 6.99
CA GLN A 315 14.97 -2.13 7.03
C GLN A 315 15.62 -2.08 5.65
N ALA A 316 14.92 -2.55 4.61
CA ALA A 316 15.39 -2.50 3.23
C ALA A 316 15.30 -1.10 2.60
N ASN A 317 14.51 -0.20 3.18
CA ASN A 317 14.26 1.15 2.68
C ASN A 317 14.55 2.24 3.75
N PRO A 318 15.80 2.37 4.23
CA PRO A 318 16.10 3.22 5.40
C PRO A 318 16.06 4.73 5.11
N ASP A 319 16.14 5.13 3.85
CA ASP A 319 16.31 6.54 3.44
C ASP A 319 14.98 7.25 3.12
N VAL A 320 13.85 6.65 3.43
CA VAL A 320 12.54 7.26 3.19
C VAL A 320 12.17 8.24 4.29
N THR A 321 11.50 9.32 3.92
CA THR A 321 10.98 10.32 4.87
C THR A 321 9.62 9.87 5.40
N TRP A 322 8.74 9.40 4.52
CA TRP A 322 7.37 9.03 4.85
C TRP A 322 7.18 7.52 4.81
N LYS A 323 6.46 7.00 5.79
CA LYS A 323 6.04 5.59 5.86
C LYS A 323 4.52 5.55 5.90
N VAL A 324 3.92 5.05 4.83
CA VAL A 324 2.48 4.87 4.68
C VAL A 324 2.18 3.38 4.70
N VAL A 325 1.24 2.99 5.54
CA VAL A 325 0.67 1.64 5.52
C VAL A 325 -0.75 1.74 5.00
N SER A 326 -1.15 0.77 4.22
CA SER A 326 -2.51 0.70 3.69
C SER A 326 -3.04 -0.71 3.82
N PHE A 327 -4.31 -0.84 4.18
CA PHE A 327 -5.02 -2.12 4.24
C PHE A 327 -6.53 -1.91 4.28
N HIS A 328 -7.26 -2.84 3.69
CA HIS A 328 -8.69 -2.70 3.47
C HIS A 328 -9.51 -2.57 4.75
N LYS A 329 -9.35 -3.48 5.71
CA LYS A 329 -10.18 -3.56 6.92
C LYS A 329 -9.92 -2.41 7.88
N SER A 330 -10.90 -1.50 8.04
CA SER A 330 -10.77 -0.30 8.89
C SER A 330 -10.69 -0.64 10.37
N ILE A 331 -9.53 -0.47 10.99
CA ILE A 331 -9.37 -0.72 12.43
C ILE A 331 -9.79 0.47 13.31
N TYR A 332 -9.91 1.68 12.73
CA TYR A 332 -10.41 2.89 13.39
C TYR A 332 -11.50 3.55 12.56
N SER A 333 -12.64 2.86 12.45
CA SER A 333 -13.83 3.35 11.77
C SER A 333 -14.93 3.74 12.75
N VAL A 334 -16.07 4.16 12.22
CA VAL A 334 -17.26 4.58 12.98
C VAL A 334 -18.54 3.90 12.47
N ALA A 335 -18.42 2.87 11.63
CA ALA A 335 -19.58 2.17 11.08
C ALA A 335 -19.67 0.70 11.57
N SER A 336 -20.41 -0.14 10.88
CA SER A 336 -20.90 -1.42 11.42
C SER A 336 -19.82 -2.46 11.73
N HIS A 337 -18.73 -2.48 10.95
CA HIS A 337 -17.68 -3.50 11.10
C HIS A 337 -16.71 -3.23 12.25
N VAL A 338 -16.68 -2.03 12.80
CA VAL A 338 -15.67 -1.56 13.76
C VAL A 338 -15.56 -2.42 15.03
N THR A 339 -16.61 -3.18 15.37
CA THR A 339 -16.67 -4.09 16.54
C THR A 339 -16.57 -5.57 16.19
N GLU A 340 -16.40 -5.94 14.93
CA GLU A 340 -16.24 -7.33 14.50
C GLU A 340 -14.91 -7.91 15.00
N SER A 341 -14.90 -9.21 15.24
CA SER A 341 -13.81 -9.89 15.93
C SER A 341 -12.47 -9.82 15.19
N ASP A 342 -12.48 -9.85 13.88
CA ASP A 342 -11.31 -9.72 13.02
C ASP A 342 -10.77 -8.28 13.05
N ILE A 343 -11.65 -7.26 12.97
CA ILE A 343 -11.28 -5.85 13.11
C ILE A 343 -10.65 -5.58 14.48
N VAL A 344 -11.26 -6.11 15.55
CA VAL A 344 -10.71 -5.98 16.91
C VAL A 344 -9.37 -6.69 17.04
N THR A 345 -9.20 -7.86 16.41
CA THR A 345 -7.93 -8.60 16.38
C THR A 345 -6.85 -7.80 15.67
N LEU A 346 -7.15 -7.28 14.48
CA LEU A 346 -6.23 -6.44 13.70
C LEU A 346 -5.87 -5.15 14.47
N ARG A 347 -6.87 -4.47 15.06
CA ARG A 347 -6.63 -3.26 15.85
C ARG A 347 -5.66 -3.51 17.00
N ASN A 348 -5.94 -4.52 17.81
CA ASN A 348 -5.13 -4.84 18.99
C ASN A 348 -3.73 -5.33 18.62
N GLY A 349 -3.59 -5.99 17.48
CA GLY A 349 -2.32 -6.53 17.00
C GLY A 349 -1.46 -5.51 16.24
N LEU A 350 -2.07 -4.80 15.28
CA LEU A 350 -1.33 -3.91 14.39
C LEU A 350 -1.01 -2.54 15.01
N SER A 351 -1.95 -1.94 15.79
CA SER A 351 -1.74 -0.58 16.30
C SER A 351 -0.44 -0.39 17.07
N PRO A 352 -0.05 -1.29 18.01
CA PRO A 352 1.24 -1.18 18.70
C PRO A 352 2.44 -1.26 17.75
N ILE A 353 2.36 -2.15 16.75
CA ILE A 353 3.43 -2.38 15.79
C ILE A 353 3.61 -1.15 14.89
N LEU A 354 2.52 -0.61 14.35
CA LEU A 354 2.53 0.55 13.47
C LEU A 354 3.11 1.78 14.20
N SER A 355 2.70 2.00 15.45
CA SER A 355 3.23 3.08 16.28
C SER A 355 4.74 2.89 16.56
N GLN A 356 5.17 1.69 16.98
CA GLN A 356 6.58 1.39 17.27
C GLN A 356 7.49 1.51 16.04
N LEU A 357 6.99 1.18 14.85
CA LEU A 357 7.72 1.30 13.58
C LEU A 357 7.71 2.74 13.03
N GLY A 358 7.03 3.65 13.71
CA GLY A 358 6.92 5.05 13.31
C GLY A 358 6.24 5.22 11.96
N ILE A 359 5.12 4.51 11.75
CA ILE A 359 4.26 4.74 10.59
C ILE A 359 3.58 6.10 10.74
N ASP A 360 3.54 6.88 9.69
CA ASP A 360 2.98 8.22 9.70
C ASP A 360 1.46 8.22 9.48
N ILE A 361 1.01 7.48 8.45
CA ILE A 361 -0.38 7.48 8.01
C ILE A 361 -0.80 6.06 7.65
N VAL A 362 -2.02 5.70 8.02
CA VAL A 362 -2.71 4.48 7.59
C VAL A 362 -3.96 4.86 6.79
N LEU A 363 -4.07 4.33 5.57
CA LEU A 363 -5.22 4.48 4.68
C LEU A 363 -6.05 3.20 4.67
N GLN A 364 -7.38 3.31 4.73
CA GLN A 364 -8.29 2.17 4.91
C GLN A 364 -9.60 2.36 4.13
N GLY A 365 -10.28 1.24 3.82
CA GLY A 365 -11.61 1.19 3.19
C GLY A 365 -12.67 0.53 4.07
N HIS A 366 -13.42 -0.43 3.49
CA HIS A 366 -14.31 -1.40 4.14
C HIS A 366 -15.63 -0.87 4.70
N ASP A 367 -15.61 0.23 5.43
CA ASP A 367 -16.79 0.69 6.19
C ASP A 367 -17.62 1.74 5.47
N HIS A 368 -17.30 2.05 4.19
CA HIS A 368 -18.08 2.96 3.34
C HIS A 368 -18.58 4.21 4.05
N VAL A 369 -17.72 4.78 4.90
CA VAL A 369 -17.94 6.00 5.69
C VAL A 369 -16.62 6.76 5.73
N TYR A 370 -16.65 8.07 5.76
CA TYR A 370 -15.43 8.81 6.04
C TYR A 370 -15.22 8.90 7.55
N ALA A 371 -14.05 8.45 8.01
CA ALA A 371 -13.62 8.62 9.38
C ALA A 371 -12.13 8.96 9.45
N ARG A 372 -11.78 9.89 10.34
CA ARG A 372 -10.40 10.20 10.69
C ARG A 372 -10.22 10.12 12.19
N SER A 373 -9.18 9.38 12.61
CA SER A 373 -8.82 9.32 14.04
C SER A 373 -8.12 10.60 14.49
N TYR A 374 -8.01 10.82 15.79
CA TYR A 374 -6.89 11.58 16.34
C TYR A 374 -5.58 10.85 16.05
N ILE A 375 -4.43 11.46 16.36
CA ILE A 375 -3.15 10.77 16.33
C ILE A 375 -3.20 9.65 17.37
N MET A 376 -2.92 8.43 16.95
CA MET A 376 -2.97 7.22 17.78
C MET A 376 -1.56 6.80 18.16
N GLY A 377 -1.24 6.83 19.46
CA GLY A 377 0.11 6.59 19.95
C GLY A 377 0.15 5.94 21.33
N GLY A 378 1.20 6.25 22.10
CA GLY A 378 1.49 5.63 23.38
C GLY A 378 2.02 4.20 23.27
N GLU A 379 2.32 3.56 24.40
CA GLU A 379 2.90 2.19 24.42
C GLU A 379 2.03 1.15 23.69
N SER A 380 0.71 1.31 23.73
CA SER A 380 -0.23 0.41 23.05
C SER A 380 -0.47 0.78 21.58
N GLY A 381 -0.04 1.95 21.10
CA GLY A 381 -0.45 2.50 19.80
C GLY A 381 -1.94 2.83 19.69
N MET A 382 -2.70 2.71 20.79
CA MET A 382 -4.16 2.88 20.82
C MET A 382 -4.62 4.07 21.67
N THR A 383 -3.70 4.88 22.17
CA THR A 383 -4.03 6.08 22.93
C THR A 383 -4.24 7.24 21.97
N ALA A 384 -5.43 7.84 22.00
CA ALA A 384 -5.76 9.01 21.19
C ALA A 384 -5.16 10.27 21.80
N ASP A 385 -4.34 10.99 21.05
CA ASP A 385 -3.91 12.35 21.39
C ASP A 385 -4.99 13.35 20.99
N VAL A 386 -5.92 13.63 21.91
CA VAL A 386 -7.11 14.44 21.67
C VAL A 386 -6.76 15.92 21.71
N GLN A 387 -6.16 16.42 20.64
CA GLN A 387 -5.91 17.85 20.44
C GLN A 387 -7.00 18.47 19.55
N LYS A 388 -7.43 19.69 19.94
CA LYS A 388 -8.48 20.43 19.26
C LYS A 388 -8.11 21.90 19.11
N ASN A 389 -8.69 22.53 18.09
CA ASN A 389 -8.69 23.97 17.95
C ASN A 389 -9.43 24.66 19.11
N ALA A 390 -9.23 25.95 19.29
CA ALA A 390 -9.87 26.74 20.35
C ALA A 390 -11.40 26.75 20.27
N ASP A 391 -11.97 26.52 19.10
CA ASP A 391 -13.42 26.39 18.87
C ASP A 391 -13.96 24.96 19.09
N GLY A 392 -13.08 24.02 19.48
CA GLY A 392 -13.43 22.63 19.73
C GLY A 392 -13.42 21.72 18.48
N SER A 393 -13.15 22.26 17.29
CA SER A 393 -12.97 21.45 16.07
C SER A 393 -11.68 20.64 16.11
N ALA A 394 -11.64 19.55 15.33
CA ALA A 394 -10.42 18.76 15.15
C ALA A 394 -9.32 19.57 14.46
N LEU A 395 -8.06 19.28 14.81
CA LEU A 395 -6.93 19.88 14.11
C LEU A 395 -6.92 19.46 12.64
N THR A 396 -6.53 20.38 11.77
CA THR A 396 -6.28 20.13 10.34
C THR A 396 -4.80 20.08 10.01
N GLU A 397 -3.94 20.30 11.00
CA GLU A 397 -2.48 20.23 10.88
C GLU A 397 -1.87 19.76 12.21
N VAL A 398 -0.90 18.85 12.13
CA VAL A 398 -0.13 18.35 13.27
C VAL A 398 1.33 18.29 12.87
N THR A 399 2.23 18.78 13.73
CA THR A 399 3.68 18.77 13.48
C THR A 399 4.37 17.75 14.38
N ASN A 400 5.21 16.90 13.79
CA ASN A 400 5.97 15.86 14.49
C ASN A 400 5.11 15.03 15.47
N PRO A 401 3.98 14.46 15.04
CA PRO A 401 3.14 13.69 15.92
C PRO A 401 3.86 12.45 16.45
N ASP A 402 3.67 12.15 17.74
CA ASP A 402 4.11 10.89 18.35
C ASP A 402 3.00 9.83 18.20
N GLY A 403 2.86 9.29 16.99
CA GLY A 403 1.84 8.31 16.69
C GLY A 403 1.37 8.35 15.22
N VAL A 404 0.33 7.60 14.94
CA VAL A 404 -0.17 7.26 13.61
C VAL A 404 -1.49 7.95 13.31
N GLN A 405 -1.65 8.53 12.12
CA GLN A 405 -2.91 9.05 11.62
C GLN A 405 -3.64 7.96 10.83
N TYR A 406 -4.86 7.60 11.23
CA TYR A 406 -5.72 6.66 10.49
C TYR A 406 -6.83 7.41 9.77
N ILE A 407 -7.07 7.02 8.49
CA ILE A 407 -8.12 7.60 7.64
C ILE A 407 -8.86 6.46 6.94
N THR A 408 -10.16 6.38 7.19
CA THR A 408 -11.08 5.45 6.51
C THR A 408 -11.79 6.18 5.39
N MET A 409 -11.73 5.63 4.18
CA MET A 409 -12.33 6.21 2.97
C MET A 409 -13.78 5.76 2.81
N ASN A 410 -14.64 6.66 2.33
CA ASN A 410 -16.01 6.35 1.95
C ASN A 410 -16.07 5.76 0.53
N SER A 411 -17.18 5.10 0.17
CA SER A 411 -17.39 4.55 -1.16
C SER A 411 -17.09 5.55 -2.29
N ALA A 412 -16.32 5.10 -3.28
CA ALA A 412 -15.97 5.91 -4.44
C ALA A 412 -17.02 5.84 -5.56
N SER A 413 -17.73 4.72 -5.72
CA SER A 413 -18.80 4.60 -6.71
C SER A 413 -20.18 5.06 -6.20
N GLY A 414 -20.39 4.98 -4.87
CA GLY A 414 -21.69 5.19 -4.28
C GLY A 414 -22.60 3.97 -4.31
N SER A 415 -22.07 2.80 -4.68
CA SER A 415 -22.80 1.54 -4.74
C SER A 415 -23.41 1.13 -3.41
N LYS A 416 -22.74 1.52 -2.29
CA LYS A 416 -23.15 1.18 -0.92
C LYS A 416 -22.66 2.22 0.08
N PHE A 417 -23.45 2.44 1.13
CA PHE A 417 -23.08 3.30 2.25
C PHE A 417 -23.53 2.67 3.58
N TYR A 418 -22.64 2.66 4.56
CA TYR A 418 -22.99 2.29 5.93
C TYR A 418 -23.40 3.52 6.74
N LYS A 419 -24.10 3.26 7.84
CA LYS A 419 -24.46 4.31 8.81
C LYS A 419 -23.37 4.41 9.86
N ILE A 420 -23.10 5.63 10.29
CA ILE A 420 -22.34 5.87 11.52
C ILE A 420 -23.10 5.23 12.69
N THR A 421 -22.39 4.49 13.53
CA THR A 421 -22.98 3.87 14.73
C THR A 421 -23.40 4.93 15.75
N GLU A 422 -24.31 4.58 16.66
CA GLU A 422 -24.69 5.46 17.77
C GLU A 422 -23.60 5.53 18.86
N GLU A 423 -22.66 4.60 18.85
CA GLU A 423 -21.53 4.57 19.76
C GLU A 423 -20.51 5.65 19.40
N ALA A 424 -20.10 6.43 20.38
CA ALA A 424 -19.04 7.41 20.21
C ALA A 424 -17.69 6.79 20.58
N PHE A 425 -16.74 6.84 19.67
CA PHE A 425 -15.38 6.34 19.89
C PHE A 425 -14.44 7.50 20.22
N GLU A 426 -13.70 7.37 21.32
CA GLU A 426 -12.76 8.40 21.79
C GLU A 426 -11.65 8.73 20.79
N TYR A 427 -11.32 7.79 19.91
CA TYR A 427 -10.33 8.00 18.85
C TYR A 427 -10.84 8.84 17.67
N THR A 428 -12.12 9.11 17.56
CA THR A 428 -12.71 9.78 16.38
C THR A 428 -12.49 11.29 16.43
N ALA A 429 -11.71 11.80 15.48
CA ALA A 429 -11.51 13.24 15.28
C ALA A 429 -12.57 13.83 14.34
N VAL A 430 -12.81 13.16 13.20
CA VAL A 430 -13.79 13.56 12.18
C VAL A 430 -14.54 12.33 11.69
N GLN A 431 -15.82 12.49 11.41
CA GLN A 431 -16.67 11.49 10.78
C GLN A 431 -17.67 12.16 9.85
N ASN A 432 -17.94 11.54 8.70
CA ASN A 432 -18.92 12.05 7.74
C ASN A 432 -19.62 10.90 7.01
N GLN A 433 -20.95 10.97 6.89
CA GLN A 433 -21.75 10.10 6.05
C GLN A 433 -22.98 10.82 5.53
N GLU A 434 -22.93 11.24 4.31
CA GLU A 434 -24.01 11.96 3.61
C GLU A 434 -24.61 11.14 2.46
N LYS A 435 -24.12 9.89 2.29
CA LYS A 435 -24.47 9.01 1.17
C LYS A 435 -24.12 9.62 -0.19
N VAL A 436 -22.95 10.26 -0.22
CA VAL A 436 -22.33 10.86 -1.40
C VAL A 436 -20.98 10.19 -1.57
N PRO A 437 -20.61 9.77 -2.79
CA PRO A 437 -19.28 9.24 -3.04
C PRO A 437 -18.20 10.26 -2.71
N ASN A 438 -17.06 9.77 -2.24
CA ASN A 438 -15.92 10.60 -1.90
C ASN A 438 -14.67 10.18 -2.66
N TYR A 439 -13.75 11.10 -2.80
CA TYR A 439 -12.37 10.86 -3.19
C TYR A 439 -11.44 11.71 -2.36
N SER A 440 -10.19 11.30 -2.24
CA SER A 440 -9.18 12.09 -1.53
C SER A 440 -8.01 12.43 -2.44
N VAL A 441 -7.47 13.63 -2.27
CA VAL A 441 -6.24 14.10 -2.91
C VAL A 441 -5.16 14.14 -1.84
N ALA A 442 -4.12 13.35 -2.03
CA ALA A 442 -2.95 13.35 -1.17
C ALA A 442 -1.82 14.13 -1.84
N ASN A 443 -1.35 15.20 -1.19
CA ASN A 443 -0.21 16.00 -1.62
C ASN A 443 0.97 15.74 -0.69
N VAL A 444 2.08 15.28 -1.24
CA VAL A 444 3.25 14.90 -0.48
C VAL A 444 4.44 15.76 -0.88
N THR A 445 5.08 16.33 0.11
CA THR A 445 6.35 17.05 -0.01
C THR A 445 7.37 16.41 0.92
N LYS A 446 8.59 16.91 0.91
CA LYS A 446 9.60 16.48 1.86
C LYS A 446 9.16 16.67 3.32
N ASP A 447 8.48 17.78 3.63
CA ASP A 447 8.20 18.22 4.99
C ASP A 447 6.70 18.15 5.36
N ALA A 448 5.82 17.80 4.43
CA ALA A 448 4.38 17.76 4.67
C ALA A 448 3.68 16.67 3.86
N PHE A 449 2.74 15.97 4.49
CA PHE A 449 1.83 15.03 3.87
C PHE A 449 0.40 15.49 4.16
N THR A 450 -0.31 15.95 3.13
CA THR A 450 -1.67 16.49 3.26
C THR A 450 -2.65 15.57 2.56
N VAL A 451 -3.70 15.16 3.24
CA VAL A 451 -4.85 14.44 2.66
C VAL A 451 -6.08 15.35 2.76
N THR A 452 -6.68 15.66 1.62
CA THR A 452 -7.95 16.38 1.55
C THR A 452 -9.01 15.53 0.87
N THR A 453 -10.10 15.28 1.56
CA THR A 453 -11.23 14.48 1.07
C THR A 453 -12.35 15.38 0.56
N TYR A 454 -12.90 15.02 -0.59
CA TYR A 454 -13.92 15.78 -1.31
C TYR A 454 -15.17 14.94 -1.59
N ARG A 455 -16.31 15.59 -1.70
CA ARG A 455 -17.52 15.00 -2.29
C ARG A 455 -17.41 14.98 -3.80
N SER A 456 -17.73 13.86 -4.43
CA SER A 456 -17.68 13.74 -5.90
C SER A 456 -18.84 14.43 -6.62
N THR A 457 -19.78 15.03 -5.90
CA THR A 457 -20.93 15.73 -6.48
C THR A 457 -20.68 17.20 -6.78
N ASP A 458 -19.82 17.85 -6.01
CA ASP A 458 -19.62 19.31 -6.09
C ASP A 458 -18.19 19.76 -5.74
N ASP A 459 -17.28 18.79 -5.49
CA ASP A 459 -15.88 19.02 -5.09
C ASP A 459 -15.73 19.85 -3.80
N SER A 460 -16.77 19.89 -2.96
CA SER A 460 -16.69 20.50 -1.64
C SER A 460 -15.88 19.63 -0.68
N VAL A 461 -15.14 20.27 0.22
CA VAL A 461 -14.27 19.58 1.17
C VAL A 461 -15.09 18.88 2.25
N VAL A 462 -14.78 17.63 2.52
CA VAL A 462 -15.27 16.86 3.67
C VAL A 462 -14.36 17.09 4.88
N ASP A 463 -13.05 16.89 4.67
CA ASP A 463 -12.03 17.06 5.72
C ASP A 463 -10.65 17.31 5.09
N THR A 464 -9.74 17.84 5.89
CA THR A 464 -8.33 18.01 5.55
C THR A 464 -7.47 17.73 6.76
N ILE A 465 -6.37 17.00 6.56
CA ILE A 465 -5.31 16.82 7.54
C ILE A 465 -3.94 16.95 6.88
N THR A 466 -3.06 17.70 7.53
CA THR A 466 -1.65 17.80 7.16
C THR A 466 -0.80 17.29 8.31
N ILE A 467 0.01 16.27 8.05
CA ILE A 467 1.08 15.86 8.92
C ILE A 467 2.35 16.55 8.46
N LYS A 468 3.02 17.26 9.38
CA LYS A 468 4.30 17.93 9.10
C LYS A 468 5.43 17.22 9.82
N LYS A 469 6.55 17.09 9.14
CA LYS A 469 7.84 16.73 9.71
C LYS A 469 8.76 17.94 9.65
N SER A 470 9.01 18.53 10.76
CA SER A 470 9.95 19.64 10.87
C SER A 470 11.25 19.15 11.47
N LYS A 471 12.33 19.80 11.10
CA LYS A 471 13.65 19.50 11.66
C LYS A 471 13.66 19.74 13.16
N ASN A 472 14.15 18.78 13.90
CA ASN A 472 14.47 18.90 15.32
C ASN A 472 15.87 18.36 15.58
N GLY A 473 16.60 18.99 16.52
CA GLY A 473 17.95 18.56 16.88
C GLY A 473 19.04 19.13 15.97
N TRP A 474 20.19 18.45 15.96
CA TRP A 474 21.38 18.89 15.23
C TRP A 474 21.31 18.64 13.73
N GLU A 475 21.78 19.63 12.96
CA GLU A 475 22.04 19.50 11.52
C GLU A 475 23.39 20.14 11.19
N THR A 476 24.20 19.42 10.42
CA THR A 476 25.46 19.97 9.90
C THR A 476 25.24 20.53 8.49
N VAL A 477 25.44 21.86 8.36
CA VAL A 477 25.38 22.58 7.08
C VAL A 477 26.70 23.28 6.85
N ASP A 478 27.35 23.04 5.73
CA ASP A 478 28.66 23.64 5.37
C ASP A 478 29.72 23.45 6.47
N GLY A 479 29.71 22.28 7.13
CA GLY A 479 30.67 21.91 8.18
C GLY A 479 30.43 22.62 9.53
N LYS A 480 29.29 23.23 9.74
CA LYS A 480 28.84 23.80 11.00
C LYS A 480 27.57 23.13 11.47
N ASP A 481 27.46 22.90 12.79
CA ASP A 481 26.29 22.30 13.40
C ASP A 481 25.32 23.40 13.86
N TYR A 482 24.04 23.19 13.57
CA TYR A 482 22.92 24.05 13.93
C TYR A 482 21.86 23.23 14.64
N TRP A 483 21.21 23.82 15.64
CA TRP A 483 20.08 23.21 16.33
C TRP A 483 18.76 23.75 15.82
N TYR A 484 17.85 22.85 15.53
CA TYR A 484 16.50 23.19 15.09
C TYR A 484 15.47 22.74 16.11
N GLU A 485 14.44 23.54 16.32
CA GLU A 485 13.23 23.22 17.07
C GLU A 485 12.05 23.55 16.16
N ASP A 486 11.23 22.54 15.85
CA ASP A 486 10.09 22.64 14.94
C ASP A 486 10.42 23.33 13.59
N GLY A 487 11.53 22.95 13.00
CA GLY A 487 12.02 23.51 11.73
C GLY A 487 12.66 24.88 11.84
N VAL A 488 12.60 25.51 13.02
CA VAL A 488 13.17 26.84 13.22
C VAL A 488 14.60 26.71 13.75
N LYS A 489 15.53 27.28 13.00
CA LYS A 489 16.93 27.33 13.43
C LYS A 489 17.05 28.20 14.68
N GLN A 490 17.62 27.66 15.73
CA GLN A 490 17.74 28.32 17.02
C GLN A 490 19.02 29.14 17.15
N GLY A 491 19.04 30.07 18.10
CA GLY A 491 20.22 30.89 18.44
C GLY A 491 20.60 31.92 17.36
N THR A 492 19.70 32.27 16.43
CA THR A 492 19.98 33.24 15.37
C THR A 492 19.77 34.70 15.77
N GLU A 493 19.14 34.94 16.95
CA GLU A 493 18.78 36.27 17.42
C GLU A 493 19.41 36.59 18.78
N GLY A 494 19.48 37.88 19.12
CA GLY A 494 19.98 38.35 20.40
C GLY A 494 21.47 38.06 20.60
N ARG A 495 21.81 37.43 21.75
CA ARG A 495 23.19 37.04 22.09
C ARG A 495 23.48 35.57 21.80
N GLY A 496 22.52 34.84 21.24
CA GLY A 496 22.56 33.40 21.06
C GLY A 496 21.65 32.67 22.05
N LYS A 497 21.63 31.34 22.00
CA LYS A 497 20.76 30.46 22.80
C LYS A 497 21.55 29.30 23.41
N GLU A 498 21.38 29.04 24.69
CA GLU A 498 21.84 27.80 25.31
C GLU A 498 20.77 26.72 25.12
N ILE A 499 21.20 25.52 24.73
CA ILE A 499 20.34 24.36 24.60
C ILE A 499 20.94 23.15 25.32
N TYR A 500 20.09 22.28 25.84
CA TYR A 500 20.46 20.97 26.34
C TYR A 500 20.11 19.90 25.32
N ASP A 501 21.09 19.08 25.00
CA ASP A 501 20.89 17.94 24.12
C ASP A 501 20.84 16.66 24.95
N PRO A 502 19.66 16.00 25.05
CA PRO A 502 19.48 14.79 25.83
C PRO A 502 20.24 13.57 25.29
N GLU A 503 20.52 13.52 23.97
CA GLU A 503 21.25 12.40 23.37
C GLU A 503 22.72 12.39 23.79
N SER A 504 23.34 13.54 23.82
CA SER A 504 24.75 13.68 24.24
C SER A 504 24.91 14.00 25.73
N ASP A 505 23.81 14.17 26.50
CA ASP A 505 23.76 14.57 27.90
C ASP A 505 24.63 15.79 28.16
N ALA A 506 24.48 16.85 27.32
CA ALA A 506 25.35 18.01 27.37
C ALA A 506 24.63 19.31 27.02
N TRP A 507 25.17 20.43 27.54
CA TRP A 507 24.76 21.77 27.20
C TRP A 507 25.63 22.34 26.08
N TYR A 508 25.02 23.09 25.16
CA TYR A 508 25.65 23.73 24.02
C TYR A 508 25.21 25.18 23.90
N TRP A 509 26.06 26.01 23.29
CA TRP A 509 25.72 27.38 22.93
C TRP A 509 25.56 27.54 21.44
N LEU A 510 24.45 28.12 21.02
CA LEU A 510 24.15 28.51 19.65
C LEU A 510 24.49 30.00 19.49
N ASP A 511 25.47 30.29 18.64
CA ASP A 511 26.09 31.60 18.53
C ASP A 511 25.38 32.47 17.50
N SER A 512 24.75 33.55 17.93
CA SER A 512 24.05 34.45 17.02
C SER A 512 24.98 35.18 16.03
N ASP A 513 26.21 35.48 16.43
CA ASP A 513 27.22 36.07 15.53
C ASP A 513 27.62 35.11 14.40
N ALA A 514 27.43 33.81 14.62
CA ALA A 514 27.62 32.75 13.65
C ALA A 514 26.30 32.26 13.05
N ASN A 515 25.22 33.05 13.12
CA ASN A 515 23.89 32.72 12.60
C ASN A 515 23.31 31.42 13.22
N GLY A 516 23.49 31.22 14.52
CA GLY A 516 22.98 30.08 15.26
C GLY A 516 23.87 28.83 15.20
N ALA A 517 25.09 28.92 14.70
CA ALA A 517 26.00 27.78 14.70
C ALA A 517 26.47 27.42 16.11
N LYS A 518 26.69 26.12 16.36
CA LYS A 518 27.26 25.61 17.61
C LYS A 518 28.60 26.27 17.88
N ALA A 519 28.73 26.88 19.06
CA ALA A 519 29.98 27.45 19.51
C ALA A 519 30.96 26.33 19.91
N VAL A 520 32.16 26.33 19.32
CA VAL A 520 33.22 25.36 19.60
C VAL A 520 34.47 26.12 20.04
N SER A 521 35.20 25.60 21.01
CA SER A 521 36.42 26.21 21.58
C SER A 521 36.22 27.69 21.93
N LYS A 522 35.07 28.09 22.47
CA LYS A 522 34.64 29.47 22.68
C LYS A 522 34.25 29.73 24.15
N ASP A 523 34.67 30.89 24.67
CA ASP A 523 34.17 31.41 25.95
C ASP A 523 32.97 32.32 25.68
N VAL A 524 31.87 32.07 26.38
CA VAL A 524 30.62 32.83 26.26
C VAL A 524 30.24 33.40 27.61
N TYR A 525 29.92 34.69 27.66
CA TYR A 525 29.36 35.29 28.85
C TYR A 525 27.85 35.05 28.91
N GLN A 526 27.40 34.31 29.89
CA GLN A 526 26.00 34.07 30.17
C GLN A 526 25.50 35.00 31.25
N GLU A 527 24.38 35.68 31.01
CA GLU A 527 23.77 36.62 32.00
C GLU A 527 22.93 35.88 33.07
N SER A 528 22.55 34.62 32.79
CA SER A 528 21.86 33.78 33.75
C SER A 528 22.69 33.60 35.04
N ASP A 529 22.02 33.44 36.17
CA ASP A 529 22.64 33.20 37.49
C ASP A 529 23.68 34.23 37.94
N GLY A 530 23.42 35.51 37.62
CA GLY A 530 24.29 36.63 38.10
C GLY A 530 25.49 36.91 37.20
N GLY A 531 25.55 36.33 36.04
CA GLY A 531 26.57 36.54 35.01
C GLY A 531 27.85 35.72 35.27
N LYS A 532 28.12 34.80 34.34
CA LYS A 532 29.31 33.94 34.39
C LYS A 532 29.91 33.74 33.02
N TRP A 533 31.21 33.50 32.95
CA TRP A 533 31.88 33.00 31.76
C TRP A 533 31.79 31.48 31.74
N VAL A 534 31.37 30.93 30.62
CA VAL A 534 31.26 29.49 30.35
C VAL A 534 32.14 29.13 29.18
N ARG A 535 32.96 28.11 29.36
CA ARG A 535 33.81 27.56 28.29
C ARG A 535 33.10 26.41 27.61
N TYR A 536 32.97 26.50 26.28
CA TYR A 536 32.55 25.40 25.42
C TYR A 536 33.80 24.78 24.79
N ASP A 537 33.95 23.48 24.88
CA ASP A 537 35.12 22.71 24.44
C ASP A 537 35.26 22.62 22.91
N GLU A 538 36.18 21.79 22.44
CA GLU A 538 36.41 21.54 21.02
C GLU A 538 35.24 20.80 20.31
N ASN A 539 34.35 20.16 21.08
CA ASN A 539 33.12 19.51 20.61
C ASN A 539 31.89 20.41 20.83
N GLY A 540 32.07 21.60 21.40
CA GLY A 540 31.01 22.53 21.74
C GLY A 540 30.28 22.21 23.04
N LYS A 541 30.75 21.26 23.86
CA LYS A 541 30.15 20.91 25.15
C LYS A 541 30.58 21.87 26.23
N MET A 542 29.63 22.21 27.14
CA MET A 542 29.87 23.00 28.32
C MET A 542 30.69 22.21 29.35
#